data_052d30e34ab402d801de369df8c1ef85
#
_entry.id   052d30e34ab402d801de369df8c1ef85
#
_cell.length_a   1.000
_cell.length_b   1.000
_cell.length_c   1.000
_cell.angle_alpha   90.00
_cell.angle_beta   90.00
_cell.angle_gamma   90.00
#
_symmetry.space_group_name_H-M   'P 1'
#
loop_
_entity.id
_entity.type
_entity.pdbx_description
1 polymer ?
#
loop_
_entity_poly.entity_id
_entity_poly.type
_entity_poly.pdbx_seq_one_letter_code
_entity_poly.pdbx_strand_id
1 'polypeptide(L)'
;VYKRQMLYNVTTMASTWHTVATADTRLLKHQMDIVTRLPKDYVFLNYLRCHDDIGWGLDYEWLKQFGIAEAPHKKYLNDYFRGYVEGSDARGELYNDDPVLQDARLCGTTASLCGLEAAGFEQNEAKTEQAIQRIEMLNAYLFIQSGIPVIYSGDEIGQVNDYSYKESEDSDRAADSRYLHRGHFRWDLEPQKEKKGTVQNQIFASMKKMEELKFKYRPFEGEADVWTEETYDTALLCVCRKSGNEMVTGLFNFSNEDRTAWINMGEFTWKDLFTGEKRVLRGVPVPARGYAWYYRKWN
;
A
#
# COMPACT_ATOMS: atom_id res chain seq x y z
N VAL A 1 -4.76 -33.49 -6.57
CA VAL A 1 -4.97 -32.50 -7.60
C VAL A 1 -5.25 -31.14 -6.92
N TYR A 2 -4.34 -30.25 -7.02
CA TYR A 2 -4.55 -28.89 -6.51
C TYR A 2 -5.45 -28.15 -7.49
N LYS A 3 -6.66 -27.89 -7.06
CA LYS A 3 -7.54 -26.97 -7.75
C LYS A 3 -7.14 -25.58 -7.32
N ARG A 4 -6.09 -25.08 -7.94
CA ARG A 4 -5.70 -23.76 -7.71
C ARG A 4 -6.71 -22.79 -8.24
N GLN A 5 -6.85 -21.75 -7.52
CA GLN A 5 -7.69 -20.61 -7.84
C GLN A 5 -6.90 -19.34 -7.64
N MET A 6 -7.55 -18.35 -7.15
CA MET A 6 -6.94 -17.13 -6.67
C MET A 6 -6.62 -17.25 -5.18
N LEU A 7 -5.49 -16.70 -4.75
CA LEU A 7 -5.04 -16.71 -3.36
C LEU A 7 -4.93 -15.27 -2.85
N TYR A 8 -5.34 -15.06 -1.61
CA TYR A 8 -5.06 -13.80 -0.92
C TYR A 8 -3.55 -13.65 -0.69
N ASN A 9 -2.99 -12.50 -1.09
CA ASN A 9 -1.56 -12.20 -0.94
C ASN A 9 -1.27 -11.59 0.45
N VAL A 10 -1.51 -12.38 1.49
CA VAL A 10 -1.43 -11.94 2.90
C VAL A 10 -0.03 -11.47 3.26
N THR A 11 1.00 -12.21 2.88
CA THR A 11 2.38 -11.88 3.25
C THR A 11 2.85 -10.60 2.58
N THR A 12 2.49 -10.37 1.32
CA THR A 12 2.80 -9.10 0.63
C THR A 12 2.04 -7.94 1.27
N MET A 13 0.78 -8.13 1.66
CA MET A 13 0.00 -7.12 2.38
C MET A 13 0.69 -6.74 3.70
N ALA A 14 1.05 -7.71 4.53
CA ALA A 14 1.75 -7.46 5.79
C ALA A 14 3.12 -6.79 5.58
N SER A 15 3.88 -7.24 4.56
CA SER A 15 5.16 -6.63 4.18
C SER A 15 5.01 -5.18 3.69
N THR A 16 3.89 -4.85 3.05
CA THR A 16 3.57 -3.46 2.65
C THR A 16 3.41 -2.55 3.87
N TRP A 17 2.62 -2.96 4.85
CA TRP A 17 2.45 -2.19 6.08
C TRP A 17 3.73 -2.12 6.92
N HIS A 18 4.52 -3.20 6.98
CA HIS A 18 5.87 -3.16 7.53
C HIS A 18 6.69 -2.03 6.87
N THR A 19 6.68 -1.97 5.54
CA THR A 19 7.44 -0.96 4.78
C THR A 19 6.95 0.46 5.05
N VAL A 20 5.64 0.66 5.23
CA VAL A 20 5.07 1.96 5.63
C VAL A 20 5.61 2.40 6.99
N ALA A 21 5.69 1.48 7.97
CA ALA A 21 6.14 1.81 9.32
C ALA A 21 7.65 2.04 9.43
N THR A 22 8.44 1.37 8.59
CA THR A 22 9.91 1.36 8.71
C THR A 22 10.62 2.19 7.66
N ALA A 23 9.93 2.57 6.57
CA ALA A 23 10.52 3.11 5.34
C ALA A 23 11.64 2.20 4.78
N ASP A 24 11.52 0.88 4.98
CA ASP A 24 12.50 -0.11 4.53
C ASP A 24 11.83 -1.13 3.60
N THR A 25 12.12 -1.02 2.32
CA THR A 25 11.52 -1.82 1.24
C THR A 25 12.16 -3.20 1.08
N ARG A 26 13.24 -3.51 1.80
CA ARG A 26 14.00 -4.76 1.59
C ARG A 26 13.15 -6.01 1.77
N LEU A 27 12.32 -6.07 2.82
CA LEU A 27 11.41 -7.20 3.04
C LEU A 27 10.35 -7.28 1.95
N LEU A 28 9.76 -6.15 1.57
CA LEU A 28 8.74 -6.10 0.52
C LEU A 28 9.30 -6.53 -0.83
N LYS A 29 10.51 -6.07 -1.18
CA LYS A 29 11.24 -6.49 -2.38
C LYS A 29 11.51 -8.00 -2.37
N HIS A 30 12.03 -8.54 -1.25
CA HIS A 30 12.23 -9.97 -1.06
C HIS A 30 10.95 -10.78 -1.28
N GLN A 31 9.84 -10.35 -0.67
CA GLN A 31 8.53 -11.01 -0.82
C GLN A 31 8.02 -10.92 -2.27
N MET A 32 8.17 -9.79 -2.93
CA MET A 32 7.78 -9.63 -4.33
C MET A 32 8.61 -10.55 -5.24
N ASP A 33 9.90 -10.68 -4.99
CA ASP A 33 10.78 -11.58 -5.76
C ASP A 33 10.36 -13.05 -5.62
N ILE A 34 9.85 -13.47 -4.46
CA ILE A 34 9.28 -14.80 -4.27
C ILE A 34 8.01 -14.95 -5.13
N VAL A 35 7.08 -14.01 -5.02
CA VAL A 35 5.78 -14.08 -5.71
C VAL A 35 5.95 -14.03 -7.24
N THR A 36 6.82 -13.17 -7.75
CA THR A 36 7.01 -12.99 -9.20
C THR A 36 7.73 -14.15 -9.90
N ARG A 37 8.41 -15.02 -9.13
CA ARG A 37 9.02 -16.26 -9.66
C ARG A 37 8.03 -17.43 -9.79
N LEU A 38 6.85 -17.32 -9.22
CA LEU A 38 5.81 -18.35 -9.36
C LEU A 38 5.29 -18.40 -10.80
N PRO A 39 4.77 -19.57 -11.24
CA PRO A 39 4.14 -19.66 -12.55
C PRO A 39 3.03 -18.61 -12.71
N LYS A 40 2.92 -18.00 -13.90
CA LYS A 40 1.99 -16.89 -14.17
C LYS A 40 0.51 -17.25 -14.03
N ASP A 41 0.20 -18.53 -14.05
CA ASP A 41 -1.16 -19.03 -13.78
C ASP A 41 -1.51 -19.11 -12.28
N TYR A 42 -0.57 -18.76 -11.38
CA TYR A 42 -0.83 -18.51 -9.96
C TYR A 42 -1.28 -17.06 -9.79
N VAL A 43 -2.58 -16.87 -9.63
CA VAL A 43 -3.16 -15.53 -9.52
C VAL A 43 -3.38 -15.15 -8.07
N PHE A 44 -2.91 -13.95 -7.69
CA PHE A 44 -3.08 -13.40 -6.36
C PHE A 44 -4.15 -12.30 -6.35
N LEU A 45 -4.93 -12.28 -5.28
CA LEU A 45 -5.72 -11.14 -4.86
C LEU A 45 -4.83 -10.25 -3.99
N ASN A 46 -4.41 -9.11 -4.54
CA ASN A 46 -3.59 -8.14 -3.83
C ASN A 46 -4.47 -7.10 -3.17
N TYR A 47 -4.21 -6.76 -1.93
CA TYR A 47 -5.02 -5.84 -1.15
C TYR A 47 -4.19 -5.15 -0.07
N LEU A 48 -4.62 -3.97 0.37
CA LEU A 48 -4.02 -3.28 1.51
C LEU A 48 -4.64 -3.73 2.84
N ARG A 49 -5.94 -3.98 2.83
CA ARG A 49 -6.72 -4.54 3.94
C ARG A 49 -7.96 -5.29 3.43
N CYS A 50 -8.58 -6.06 4.29
CA CYS A 50 -9.87 -6.69 4.04
C CYS A 50 -10.78 -6.58 5.27
N HIS A 51 -11.77 -7.45 5.43
CA HIS A 51 -12.63 -7.51 6.61
C HIS A 51 -11.94 -8.10 7.85
N ASP A 52 -10.79 -8.74 7.67
CA ASP A 52 -9.99 -9.30 8.77
C ASP A 52 -8.92 -8.32 9.24
N ASP A 53 -8.36 -8.62 10.39
CA ASP A 53 -7.23 -7.95 10.98
C ASP A 53 -5.95 -8.11 10.15
N ILE A 54 -5.01 -7.21 10.31
CA ILE A 54 -3.67 -7.27 9.74
C ILE A 54 -2.77 -8.03 10.71
N GLY A 55 -2.39 -9.25 10.32
CA GLY A 55 -1.43 -10.07 11.06
C GLY A 55 0.00 -9.86 10.57
N TRP A 56 0.97 -9.96 11.50
CA TRP A 56 2.39 -9.74 11.21
C TRP A 56 3.11 -11.06 10.87
N GLY A 57 2.54 -11.82 9.91
CA GLY A 57 3.14 -13.04 9.38
C GLY A 57 4.28 -12.72 8.38
N LEU A 58 5.32 -12.06 8.87
CA LEU A 58 6.50 -11.64 8.10
C LEU A 58 7.55 -12.75 8.08
N ASP A 59 8.48 -12.70 7.12
CA ASP A 59 9.63 -13.61 7.09
C ASP A 59 10.69 -13.18 8.12
N TYR A 60 10.48 -13.58 9.39
CA TYR A 60 11.41 -13.26 10.46
C TYR A 60 12.72 -14.01 10.36
N GLU A 61 12.78 -15.16 9.70
CA GLU A 61 14.05 -15.84 9.44
C GLU A 61 14.91 -14.99 8.49
N TRP A 62 14.31 -14.37 7.51
CA TRP A 62 15.01 -13.45 6.62
C TRP A 62 15.35 -12.12 7.33
N LEU A 63 14.46 -11.59 8.16
CA LEU A 63 14.67 -10.34 8.91
C LEU A 63 15.76 -10.42 9.97
N LYS A 64 16.06 -11.59 10.50
CA LYS A 64 17.15 -11.81 11.47
C LYS A 64 18.53 -11.37 10.94
N GLN A 65 18.78 -11.45 9.64
CA GLN A 65 20.04 -10.99 9.04
C GLN A 65 20.28 -9.48 9.20
N PHE A 66 19.21 -8.72 9.47
CA PHE A 66 19.26 -7.27 9.75
C PHE A 66 19.14 -6.96 11.24
N GLY A 67 19.24 -7.96 12.11
CA GLY A 67 19.15 -7.79 13.54
C GLY A 67 17.71 -7.57 14.06
N ILE A 68 16.69 -7.87 13.25
CA ILE A 68 15.28 -7.69 13.60
C ILE A 68 14.76 -8.97 14.27
N ALA A 69 14.37 -8.85 15.55
CA ALA A 69 13.76 -9.92 16.32
C ALA A 69 12.22 -9.81 16.27
N GLU A 70 11.53 -10.96 16.21
CA GLU A 70 10.09 -11.06 15.95
C GLU A 70 9.23 -10.27 16.95
N ALA A 71 9.25 -10.62 18.24
CA ALA A 71 8.34 -10.04 19.22
C ALA A 71 8.54 -8.52 19.41
N PRO A 72 9.77 -7.98 19.56
CA PRO A 72 9.97 -6.54 19.63
C PRO A 72 9.54 -5.81 18.37
N HIS A 73 9.70 -6.45 17.20
CA HIS A 73 9.32 -5.84 15.92
C HIS A 73 7.82 -5.79 15.75
N LYS A 74 7.10 -6.88 16.04
CA LYS A 74 5.62 -6.89 16.06
C LYS A 74 5.08 -5.79 16.99
N LYS A 75 5.67 -5.65 18.17
CA LYS A 75 5.30 -4.57 19.11
C LYS A 75 5.52 -3.19 18.48
N TYR A 76 6.67 -2.96 17.86
CA TYR A 76 6.96 -1.70 17.16
C TYR A 76 5.92 -1.38 16.09
N LEU A 77 5.58 -2.36 15.23
CA LEU A 77 4.58 -2.18 14.17
C LEU A 77 3.20 -1.84 14.74
N ASN A 78 2.79 -2.55 15.81
CA ASN A 78 1.55 -2.28 16.50
C ASN A 78 1.53 -0.87 17.13
N ASP A 79 2.60 -0.48 17.81
CA ASP A 79 2.71 0.86 18.40
C ASP A 79 2.73 1.96 17.33
N TYR A 80 3.42 1.73 16.20
CA TYR A 80 3.41 2.66 15.07
C TYR A 80 2.00 2.90 14.53
N PHE A 81 1.27 1.83 14.22
CA PHE A 81 -0.07 1.98 13.64
C PHE A 81 -1.16 2.38 14.65
N ARG A 82 -0.84 2.41 15.92
CA ARG A 82 -1.69 3.01 16.96
C ARG A 82 -1.36 4.48 17.21
N GLY A 83 -0.34 5.03 16.55
CA GLY A 83 0.12 6.40 16.75
C GLY A 83 0.94 6.63 18.02
N TYR A 84 1.56 5.59 18.55
CA TYR A 84 2.39 5.68 19.77
C TYR A 84 3.88 5.84 19.49
N VAL A 85 4.27 5.77 18.23
CA VAL A 85 5.63 6.05 17.77
C VAL A 85 5.70 7.47 17.24
N GLU A 86 6.74 8.20 17.60
CA GLU A 86 6.98 9.56 17.11
C GLU A 86 6.97 9.60 15.56
N GLY A 87 6.27 10.57 15.00
CA GLY A 87 6.10 10.71 13.54
C GLY A 87 5.00 9.85 12.93
N SER A 88 4.26 9.05 13.73
CA SER A 88 3.10 8.31 13.25
C SER A 88 1.80 9.03 13.60
N ASP A 89 1.01 9.34 12.57
CA ASP A 89 -0.36 9.87 12.68
C ASP A 89 -1.43 8.76 12.52
N ALA A 90 -1.02 7.49 12.54
CA ALA A 90 -1.94 6.36 12.38
C ALA A 90 -2.91 6.23 13.57
N ARG A 91 -4.10 5.68 13.30
CA ARG A 91 -5.15 5.43 14.30
C ARG A 91 -5.71 4.01 14.10
N GLY A 92 -4.97 3.03 14.57
CA GLY A 92 -5.43 1.63 14.59
C GLY A 92 -5.72 1.14 16.01
N GLU A 93 -6.35 -0.01 16.11
CA GLU A 93 -6.58 -0.72 17.39
C GLU A 93 -6.05 -2.15 17.31
N LEU A 94 -5.67 -2.71 18.45
CA LEU A 94 -5.24 -4.10 18.51
C LEU A 94 -6.42 -5.06 18.55
N TYR A 95 -6.23 -6.21 17.96
CA TYR A 95 -7.10 -7.37 18.05
C TYR A 95 -6.32 -8.56 18.59
N ASN A 96 -6.93 -9.34 19.49
CA ASN A 96 -6.28 -10.48 20.14
C ASN A 96 -4.94 -10.09 20.82
N ASP A 97 -4.94 -9.02 21.58
CA ASP A 97 -3.77 -8.58 22.33
C ASP A 97 -3.50 -9.54 23.50
N ASP A 98 -2.77 -10.61 23.21
CA ASP A 98 -2.36 -11.61 24.20
C ASP A 98 -0.94 -11.28 24.68
N PRO A 99 -0.78 -10.88 25.96
CA PRO A 99 0.52 -10.50 26.50
C PRO A 99 1.49 -11.68 26.62
N VAL A 100 1.00 -12.93 26.60
CA VAL A 100 1.82 -14.13 26.64
C VAL A 100 2.36 -14.47 25.26
N LEU A 101 1.49 -14.47 24.26
CA LEU A 101 1.84 -14.78 22.87
C LEU A 101 2.57 -13.63 22.18
N GLN A 102 2.36 -12.39 22.63
CA GLN A 102 2.91 -11.16 22.02
C GLN A 102 2.64 -11.07 20.49
N ASP A 103 1.48 -11.56 20.08
CA ASP A 103 1.07 -11.69 18.69
C ASP A 103 -0.23 -10.91 18.40
N ALA A 104 -0.36 -9.74 18.98
CA ALA A 104 -1.48 -8.84 18.70
C ALA A 104 -1.49 -8.46 17.22
N ARG A 105 -2.71 -8.40 16.66
CA ARG A 105 -2.98 -8.02 15.28
C ARG A 105 -3.57 -6.62 15.21
N LEU A 106 -3.49 -6.00 14.06
CA LEU A 106 -3.89 -4.61 13.85
C LEU A 106 -5.23 -4.53 13.13
N CYS A 107 -6.10 -3.62 13.59
CA CYS A 107 -7.33 -3.22 12.92
C CYS A 107 -7.30 -1.73 12.58
N GLY A 108 -7.84 -1.38 11.43
CA GLY A 108 -7.96 0.00 10.98
C GLY A 108 -8.31 0.11 9.49
N THR A 109 -8.92 1.22 9.08
CA THR A 109 -9.11 1.53 7.67
C THR A 109 -7.80 2.02 7.06
N THR A 110 -7.62 1.86 5.75
CA THR A 110 -6.44 2.40 5.04
C THR A 110 -6.25 3.88 5.32
N ALA A 111 -7.32 4.65 5.32
CA ALA A 111 -7.30 6.09 5.59
C ALA A 111 -6.79 6.42 6.99
N SER A 112 -7.30 5.72 8.02
CA SER A 112 -6.88 5.95 9.41
C SER A 112 -5.45 5.48 9.68
N LEU A 113 -5.03 4.37 9.08
CA LEU A 113 -3.65 3.88 9.18
C LEU A 113 -2.64 4.77 8.43
N CYS A 114 -3.09 5.51 7.41
CA CYS A 114 -2.28 6.50 6.71
C CYS A 114 -2.27 7.90 7.34
N GLY A 115 -3.04 8.11 8.43
CA GLY A 115 -3.04 9.37 9.19
C GLY A 115 -4.17 10.34 8.83
N LEU A 116 -5.07 9.99 7.89
CA LEU A 116 -6.15 10.89 7.45
C LEU A 116 -7.12 11.24 8.59
N GLU A 117 -7.42 10.27 9.46
CA GLU A 117 -8.29 10.46 10.62
C GLU A 117 -7.69 11.46 11.62
N ALA A 118 -6.41 11.30 11.94
CA ALA A 118 -5.70 12.21 12.85
C ALA A 118 -5.64 13.62 12.26
N ALA A 119 -5.30 13.74 10.98
CA ALA A 119 -5.26 15.03 10.28
C ALA A 119 -6.62 15.75 10.29
N GLY A 120 -7.71 15.00 10.08
CA GLY A 120 -9.08 15.53 10.16
C GLY A 120 -9.46 15.99 11.57
N PHE A 121 -9.10 15.23 12.60
CA PHE A 121 -9.32 15.60 14.00
C PHE A 121 -8.53 16.86 14.38
N GLU A 122 -7.29 16.96 13.94
CA GLU A 122 -6.42 18.13 14.18
C GLU A 122 -6.74 19.33 13.28
N GLN A 123 -7.62 19.17 12.30
CA GLN A 123 -7.92 20.16 11.25
C GLN A 123 -6.64 20.66 10.54
N ASN A 124 -5.71 19.75 10.29
CA ASN A 124 -4.40 20.05 9.73
C ASN A 124 -4.35 19.72 8.24
N GLU A 125 -4.45 20.75 7.39
CA GLU A 125 -4.45 20.58 5.94
C GLU A 125 -3.15 19.94 5.41
N ALA A 126 -1.99 20.29 5.96
CA ALA A 126 -0.72 19.73 5.54
C ALA A 126 -0.63 18.21 5.83
N LYS A 127 -1.10 17.78 7.01
CA LYS A 127 -1.19 16.35 7.34
C LYS A 127 -2.23 15.63 6.50
N THR A 128 -3.35 16.29 6.18
CA THR A 128 -4.37 15.75 5.27
C THR A 128 -3.78 15.45 3.90
N GLU A 129 -3.05 16.41 3.33
CA GLU A 129 -2.37 16.22 2.04
C GLU A 129 -1.34 15.08 2.10
N GLN A 130 -0.55 15.00 3.17
CA GLN A 130 0.41 13.91 3.37
C GLN A 130 -0.25 12.54 3.49
N ALA A 131 -1.41 12.46 4.13
CA ALA A 131 -2.18 11.23 4.24
C ALA A 131 -2.75 10.80 2.88
N ILE A 132 -3.29 11.74 2.11
CA ILE A 132 -3.77 11.50 0.74
C ILE A 132 -2.63 10.97 -0.15
N GLN A 133 -1.48 11.64 -0.15
CA GLN A 133 -0.31 11.22 -0.92
C GLN A 133 0.11 9.78 -0.58
N ARG A 134 0.11 9.41 0.71
CA ARG A 134 0.42 8.05 1.14
C ARG A 134 -0.62 7.04 0.66
N ILE A 135 -1.91 7.38 0.74
CA ILE A 135 -3.00 6.53 0.24
C ILE A 135 -2.87 6.34 -1.28
N GLU A 136 -2.61 7.39 -2.03
CA GLU A 136 -2.42 7.33 -3.47
C GLU A 136 -1.20 6.50 -3.87
N MET A 137 -0.07 6.70 -3.18
CA MET A 137 1.16 5.92 -3.40
C MET A 137 0.92 4.43 -3.14
N LEU A 138 0.24 4.07 -2.05
CA LEU A 138 -0.09 2.69 -1.72
C LEU A 138 -1.04 2.06 -2.75
N ASN A 139 -2.02 2.81 -3.24
CA ASN A 139 -2.90 2.33 -4.31
C ASN A 139 -2.13 2.18 -5.63
N ALA A 140 -1.25 3.12 -6.00
CA ALA A 140 -0.42 3.00 -7.19
C ALA A 140 0.50 1.76 -7.10
N TYR A 141 1.05 1.47 -5.92
CA TYR A 141 1.79 0.25 -5.66
C TYR A 141 0.88 -0.99 -5.76
N LEU A 142 -0.33 -0.95 -5.20
CA LEU A 142 -1.29 -2.06 -5.30
C LEU A 142 -1.66 -2.39 -6.75
N PHE A 143 -1.93 -1.38 -7.57
CA PHE A 143 -2.33 -1.56 -8.97
C PHE A 143 -1.20 -2.04 -9.89
N ILE A 144 0.08 -1.78 -9.55
CA ILE A 144 1.20 -2.24 -10.38
C ILE A 144 1.58 -3.72 -10.11
N GLN A 145 1.14 -4.31 -9.02
CA GLN A 145 1.43 -5.71 -8.70
C GLN A 145 0.85 -6.67 -9.75
N SER A 146 1.47 -7.85 -9.88
CA SER A 146 0.90 -8.97 -10.64
C SER A 146 -0.28 -9.54 -9.91
N GLY A 147 -1.39 -9.78 -10.62
CA GLY A 147 -2.64 -10.29 -10.05
C GLY A 147 -3.75 -9.25 -10.05
N ILE A 148 -4.74 -9.45 -9.20
CA ILE A 148 -5.97 -8.66 -9.15
C ILE A 148 -5.93 -7.74 -7.94
N PRO A 149 -5.95 -6.41 -8.12
CA PRO A 149 -6.09 -5.48 -7.01
C PRO A 149 -7.51 -5.56 -6.44
N VAL A 150 -7.62 -5.67 -5.12
CA VAL A 150 -8.89 -5.68 -4.39
C VAL A 150 -8.94 -4.47 -3.49
N ILE A 151 -9.95 -3.64 -3.67
CA ILE A 151 -10.22 -2.46 -2.85
C ILE A 151 -11.33 -2.83 -1.87
N TYR A 152 -11.07 -2.62 -0.58
CA TYR A 152 -12.12 -2.82 0.43
C TYR A 152 -13.06 -1.61 0.43
N SER A 153 -14.38 -1.91 0.55
CA SER A 153 -15.43 -0.89 0.50
C SER A 153 -15.19 0.27 1.47
N GLY A 154 -15.21 1.49 0.95
CA GLY A 154 -14.93 2.74 1.67
C GLY A 154 -13.50 3.26 1.49
N ASP A 155 -12.52 2.43 1.12
CA ASP A 155 -11.15 2.90 0.86
C ASP A 155 -11.10 3.85 -0.34
N GLU A 156 -11.97 3.65 -1.34
CA GLU A 156 -12.09 4.49 -2.53
C GLU A 156 -12.53 5.93 -2.25
N ILE A 157 -13.12 6.16 -1.08
CA ILE A 157 -13.53 7.50 -0.63
C ILE A 157 -12.79 7.96 0.64
N GLY A 158 -11.74 7.25 1.03
CA GLY A 158 -10.96 7.58 2.22
C GLY A 158 -11.76 7.47 3.53
N GLN A 159 -12.67 6.49 3.62
CA GLN A 159 -13.45 6.26 4.83
C GLN A 159 -12.54 5.93 6.02
N VAL A 160 -12.70 6.69 7.11
CA VAL A 160 -11.97 6.50 8.37
C VAL A 160 -12.63 5.46 9.27
N ASN A 161 -12.00 5.14 10.38
CA ASN A 161 -12.49 4.20 11.38
C ASN A 161 -13.89 4.55 11.91
N ASP A 162 -14.64 3.51 12.27
CA ASP A 162 -15.96 3.62 12.89
C ASP A 162 -15.92 3.08 14.32
N TYR A 163 -15.95 3.96 15.29
CA TYR A 163 -15.89 3.60 16.72
C TYR A 163 -17.26 3.25 17.31
N SER A 164 -18.35 3.37 16.54
CA SER A 164 -19.72 3.10 17.04
C SER A 164 -19.92 1.64 17.46
N TYR A 165 -19.08 0.73 17.01
CA TYR A 165 -19.14 -0.67 17.43
C TYR A 165 -18.99 -0.85 18.94
N LYS A 166 -18.26 0.06 19.63
CA LYS A 166 -18.06 0.02 21.10
C LYS A 166 -19.34 0.28 21.88
N GLU A 167 -20.32 0.91 21.24
CA GLU A 167 -21.63 1.21 21.82
C GLU A 167 -22.68 0.14 21.52
N SER A 168 -22.25 -0.99 20.89
CA SER A 168 -23.17 -2.08 20.52
C SER A 168 -23.75 -2.74 21.78
N GLU A 169 -25.06 -3.03 21.75
CA GLU A 169 -25.72 -3.86 22.77
C GLU A 169 -25.23 -5.32 22.75
N ASP A 170 -24.69 -5.78 21.62
CA ASP A 170 -24.02 -7.05 21.47
C ASP A 170 -22.58 -6.94 22.04
N SER A 171 -22.35 -7.56 23.17
CA SER A 171 -21.05 -7.53 23.88
C SER A 171 -19.90 -8.13 23.04
N ASP A 172 -20.18 -9.16 22.25
CA ASP A 172 -19.17 -9.81 21.40
C ASP A 172 -18.72 -8.86 20.29
N ARG A 173 -19.69 -8.13 19.71
CA ARG A 173 -19.38 -7.10 18.73
C ARG A 173 -18.63 -5.92 19.35
N ALA A 174 -19.05 -5.45 20.53
CA ALA A 174 -18.42 -4.34 21.22
C ALA A 174 -16.96 -4.64 21.62
N ALA A 175 -16.63 -5.92 21.84
CA ALA A 175 -15.29 -6.40 22.18
C ALA A 175 -14.40 -6.71 20.97
N ASP A 176 -14.97 -6.79 19.76
CA ASP A 176 -14.24 -7.16 18.55
C ASP A 176 -13.78 -5.92 17.77
N SER A 177 -12.52 -5.53 17.93
CA SER A 177 -11.92 -4.36 17.29
C SER A 177 -11.88 -4.43 15.75
N ARG A 178 -12.17 -5.57 15.12
CA ARG A 178 -12.32 -5.66 13.66
C ARG A 178 -13.52 -4.84 13.16
N TYR A 179 -14.51 -4.61 14.01
CA TYR A 179 -15.62 -3.72 13.65
C TYR A 179 -15.22 -2.26 13.48
N LEU A 180 -14.06 -1.85 13.99
CA LEU A 180 -13.46 -0.53 13.73
C LEU A 180 -13.40 -0.21 12.23
N HIS A 181 -13.07 -1.21 11.41
CA HIS A 181 -12.90 -1.06 9.96
C HIS A 181 -13.99 -1.79 9.14
N ARG A 182 -15.01 -2.36 9.80
CA ARG A 182 -16.18 -2.99 9.19
C ARG A 182 -17.42 -2.11 9.24
N GLY A 183 -17.25 -0.81 9.51
CA GLY A 183 -18.34 0.15 9.53
C GLY A 183 -19.13 0.18 8.23
N HIS A 184 -20.38 0.64 8.29
CA HIS A 184 -21.19 0.81 7.09
C HIS A 184 -20.53 1.80 6.12
N PHE A 185 -20.72 1.53 4.83
CA PHE A 185 -20.25 2.46 3.80
C PHE A 185 -20.91 3.84 4.00
N ARG A 186 -20.11 4.89 3.95
CA ARG A 186 -20.53 6.28 4.21
C ARG A 186 -21.16 6.91 2.98
N TRP A 187 -22.43 6.51 2.72
CA TRP A 187 -23.23 7.05 1.62
C TRP A 187 -23.41 8.57 1.67
N ASP A 188 -23.31 9.16 2.84
CA ASP A 188 -23.31 10.61 3.04
C ASP A 188 -22.04 11.29 2.50
N LEU A 189 -20.91 10.61 2.48
CA LEU A 189 -19.65 11.10 1.93
C LEU A 189 -19.48 10.75 0.44
N GLU A 190 -20.19 9.75 -0.06
CA GLU A 190 -20.06 9.29 -1.44
C GLU A 190 -20.21 10.41 -2.48
N PRO A 191 -21.18 11.34 -2.39
CA PRO A 191 -21.29 12.42 -3.37
C PRO A 191 -20.12 13.42 -3.38
N GLN A 192 -19.28 13.41 -2.34
CA GLN A 192 -18.09 14.27 -2.29
C GLN A 192 -17.02 13.84 -3.30
N LYS A 193 -16.99 12.58 -3.74
CA LYS A 193 -16.06 12.10 -4.77
C LYS A 193 -16.19 12.83 -6.09
N GLU A 194 -17.37 13.41 -6.38
CA GLU A 194 -17.62 14.20 -7.60
C GLU A 194 -17.24 15.69 -7.43
N LYS A 195 -16.98 16.13 -6.19
CA LYS A 195 -16.65 17.53 -5.91
C LYS A 195 -15.13 17.72 -5.91
N LYS A 196 -14.64 18.41 -6.94
CA LYS A 196 -13.20 18.71 -7.09
C LYS A 196 -12.62 19.37 -5.83
N GLY A 197 -11.49 18.83 -5.35
CA GLY A 197 -10.74 19.36 -4.21
C GLY A 197 -11.13 18.78 -2.86
N THR A 198 -12.19 17.95 -2.78
CA THR A 198 -12.46 17.19 -1.56
C THR A 198 -11.47 16.01 -1.42
N VAL A 199 -11.28 15.53 -0.19
CA VAL A 199 -10.47 14.32 0.09
C VAL A 199 -10.98 13.13 -0.72
N GLN A 200 -12.31 12.91 -0.71
CA GLN A 200 -12.97 11.83 -1.44
C GLN A 200 -12.71 11.90 -2.95
N ASN A 201 -12.76 13.12 -3.52
CA ASN A 201 -12.50 13.33 -4.94
C ASN A 201 -11.04 13.03 -5.30
N GLN A 202 -10.09 13.49 -4.50
CA GLN A 202 -8.66 13.27 -4.77
C GLN A 202 -8.36 11.76 -4.78
N ILE A 203 -8.75 11.03 -3.73
CA ILE A 203 -8.51 9.60 -3.61
C ILE A 203 -9.22 8.83 -4.74
N PHE A 204 -10.52 9.10 -4.96
CA PHE A 204 -11.31 8.39 -5.98
C PHE A 204 -10.79 8.65 -7.39
N ALA A 205 -10.47 9.90 -7.73
CA ALA A 205 -9.96 10.26 -9.04
C ALA A 205 -8.59 9.64 -9.33
N SER A 206 -7.70 9.58 -8.33
CA SER A 206 -6.39 8.93 -8.49
C SER A 206 -6.54 7.43 -8.74
N MET A 207 -7.39 6.73 -7.98
CA MET A 207 -7.65 5.31 -8.18
C MET A 207 -8.27 5.02 -9.54
N LYS A 208 -9.27 5.81 -9.96
CA LYS A 208 -9.88 5.71 -11.29
C LYS A 208 -8.84 5.92 -12.39
N LYS A 209 -7.93 6.87 -12.21
CA LYS A 209 -6.83 7.10 -13.15
C LYS A 209 -5.89 5.90 -13.24
N MET A 210 -5.55 5.27 -12.13
CA MET A 210 -4.74 4.05 -12.08
C MET A 210 -5.42 2.89 -12.79
N GLU A 211 -6.72 2.72 -12.58
CA GLU A 211 -7.54 1.72 -13.26
C GLU A 211 -7.53 1.92 -14.78
N GLU A 212 -7.80 3.14 -15.25
CA GLU A 212 -7.75 3.49 -16.68
C GLU A 212 -6.39 3.17 -17.31
N LEU A 213 -5.29 3.51 -16.61
CA LEU A 213 -3.94 3.22 -17.07
C LEU A 213 -3.66 1.71 -17.11
N LYS A 214 -4.11 0.97 -16.08
CA LYS A 214 -3.96 -0.49 -16.01
C LYS A 214 -4.66 -1.19 -17.17
N PHE A 215 -5.85 -0.75 -17.56
CA PHE A 215 -6.55 -1.30 -18.73
C PHE A 215 -5.97 -0.86 -20.08
N LYS A 216 -5.30 0.28 -20.12
CA LYS A 216 -4.80 0.86 -21.37
C LYS A 216 -3.47 0.27 -21.85
N TYR A 217 -2.58 -0.11 -20.94
CA TYR A 217 -1.20 -0.47 -21.26
C TYR A 217 -0.94 -1.97 -21.04
N ARG A 218 -0.44 -2.65 -22.08
CA ARG A 218 -0.16 -4.09 -22.08
C ARG A 218 0.73 -4.59 -20.94
N PRO A 219 1.75 -3.86 -20.46
CA PRO A 219 2.55 -4.33 -19.34
C PRO A 219 1.76 -4.62 -18.05
N PHE A 220 0.51 -4.19 -17.94
CA PHE A 220 -0.36 -4.52 -16.81
C PHE A 220 -1.15 -5.84 -16.98
N GLU A 221 -1.09 -6.47 -18.15
CA GLU A 221 -1.71 -7.78 -18.39
C GLU A 221 -1.10 -8.87 -17.51
N GLY A 222 -1.84 -9.95 -17.26
CA GLY A 222 -1.41 -11.05 -16.39
C GLY A 222 -0.16 -11.78 -16.88
N GLU A 223 0.05 -11.83 -18.19
CA GLU A 223 1.20 -12.50 -18.83
C GLU A 223 2.49 -11.67 -18.82
N ALA A 224 2.44 -10.43 -18.35
CA ALA A 224 3.63 -9.58 -18.29
C ALA A 224 4.70 -10.16 -17.34
N ASP A 225 5.96 -9.99 -17.71
CA ASP A 225 7.08 -10.24 -16.80
C ASP A 225 7.12 -9.13 -15.75
N VAL A 226 7.29 -9.52 -14.48
CA VAL A 226 7.34 -8.58 -13.34
C VAL A 226 8.57 -8.87 -12.51
N TRP A 227 9.31 -7.82 -12.15
CA TRP A 227 10.48 -7.91 -11.27
C TRP A 227 10.72 -6.60 -10.54
N THR A 228 11.59 -6.60 -9.56
CA THR A 228 12.05 -5.40 -8.86
C THR A 228 13.45 -5.00 -9.33
N GLU A 229 13.72 -3.69 -9.39
CA GLU A 229 15.04 -3.15 -9.69
C GLU A 229 15.68 -2.52 -8.44
N GLU A 230 17.01 -2.45 -8.46
CA GLU A 230 17.75 -1.80 -7.39
C GLU A 230 17.70 -0.28 -7.52
N THR A 231 17.38 0.40 -6.41
CA THR A 231 17.29 1.87 -6.34
C THR A 231 18.45 2.50 -5.60
N TYR A 232 19.26 1.69 -4.90
CA TYR A 232 20.33 2.11 -3.98
C TYR A 232 19.85 3.00 -2.81
N ASP A 233 18.54 2.95 -2.52
CA ASP A 233 17.90 3.59 -1.36
C ASP A 233 16.84 2.63 -0.82
N THR A 234 16.98 2.23 0.43
CA THR A 234 16.07 1.26 1.06
C THR A 234 14.65 1.78 1.26
N ALA A 235 14.43 3.08 1.19
CA ALA A 235 13.09 3.67 1.27
C ALA A 235 12.34 3.67 -0.07
N LEU A 236 13.03 3.36 -1.17
CA LEU A 236 12.47 3.37 -2.51
C LEU A 236 12.27 1.96 -3.07
N LEU A 237 11.09 1.72 -3.61
CA LEU A 237 10.78 0.51 -4.37
C LEU A 237 10.68 0.84 -5.86
N CYS A 238 11.33 0.02 -6.69
CA CYS A 238 11.19 0.05 -8.14
C CYS A 238 10.60 -1.27 -8.61
N VAL A 239 9.44 -1.22 -9.29
CA VAL A 239 8.75 -2.36 -9.86
C VAL A 239 8.69 -2.22 -11.36
N CYS A 240 9.17 -3.22 -12.09
CA CYS A 240 9.17 -3.26 -13.55
C CYS A 240 8.18 -4.29 -14.06
N ARG A 241 7.47 -3.94 -15.13
CA ARG A 241 6.56 -4.83 -15.86
C ARG A 241 6.81 -4.72 -17.35
N LYS A 242 6.94 -5.87 -18.04
CA LYS A 242 7.22 -5.92 -19.47
C LYS A 242 6.28 -6.89 -20.18
N SER A 243 5.71 -6.45 -21.30
CA SER A 243 4.92 -7.29 -22.20
C SER A 243 5.31 -6.96 -23.65
N GLY A 244 5.94 -7.94 -24.33
CA GLY A 244 6.44 -7.74 -25.70
C GLY A 244 7.46 -6.60 -25.77
N ASN A 245 7.14 -5.58 -26.58
CA ASN A 245 7.98 -4.39 -26.77
C ASN A 245 7.52 -3.17 -25.94
N GLU A 246 6.76 -3.41 -24.88
CA GLU A 246 6.27 -2.36 -23.98
C GLU A 246 6.71 -2.64 -22.54
N MET A 247 7.03 -1.59 -21.80
CA MET A 247 7.45 -1.68 -20.40
C MET A 247 6.88 -0.53 -19.57
N VAL A 248 6.49 -0.83 -18.34
CA VAL A 248 6.19 0.13 -17.29
C VAL A 248 7.17 -0.06 -16.15
N THR A 249 7.70 1.03 -15.63
CA THR A 249 8.54 1.09 -14.43
C THR A 249 7.86 1.97 -13.41
N GLY A 250 7.49 1.41 -12.26
CA GLY A 250 6.92 2.13 -11.13
C GLY A 250 7.96 2.44 -10.08
N LEU A 251 7.97 3.68 -9.60
CA LEU A 251 8.77 4.14 -8.47
C LEU A 251 7.86 4.55 -7.32
N PHE A 252 8.22 4.14 -6.09
CA PHE A 252 7.43 4.38 -4.89
C PHE A 252 8.34 4.78 -3.73
N ASN A 253 8.07 5.91 -3.11
CA ASN A 253 8.79 6.41 -1.95
C ASN A 253 7.97 6.17 -0.67
N PHE A 254 8.40 5.22 0.15
CA PHE A 254 7.74 4.89 1.41
C PHE A 254 8.15 5.81 2.57
N SER A 255 9.12 6.72 2.35
CA SER A 255 9.58 7.64 3.39
C SER A 255 8.82 8.98 3.40
N ASN A 256 9.03 9.74 4.47
CA ASN A 256 8.50 11.10 4.63
C ASN A 256 9.46 12.18 4.09
N GLU A 257 10.48 11.80 3.34
CA GLU A 257 11.51 12.69 2.79
C GLU A 257 11.63 12.49 1.29
N ASP A 258 12.04 13.56 0.59
CA ASP A 258 12.37 13.47 -0.83
C ASP A 258 13.59 12.58 -1.01
N ARG A 259 13.55 11.68 -1.98
CA ARG A 259 14.60 10.71 -2.28
C ARG A 259 14.96 10.73 -3.76
N THR A 260 16.08 10.11 -4.10
CA THR A 260 16.50 9.92 -5.49
C THR A 260 16.68 8.45 -5.78
N ALA A 261 15.89 7.92 -6.73
CA ALA A 261 16.04 6.56 -7.20
C ALA A 261 17.21 6.47 -8.21
N TRP A 262 18.29 5.82 -7.82
CA TRP A 262 19.45 5.60 -8.67
C TRP A 262 19.26 4.33 -9.52
N ILE A 263 18.27 4.39 -10.41
CA ILE A 263 18.02 3.32 -11.39
C ILE A 263 18.75 3.64 -12.70
N ASN A 264 19.06 2.60 -13.48
CA ASN A 264 19.67 2.78 -14.79
C ASN A 264 18.87 2.00 -15.85
N MET A 265 17.94 2.67 -16.48
CA MET A 265 17.12 2.13 -17.57
C MET A 265 17.67 2.51 -18.96
N GLY A 266 18.98 2.80 -19.05
CA GLY A 266 19.64 3.28 -20.27
C GLY A 266 19.30 4.74 -20.60
N GLU A 267 19.89 5.23 -21.69
CA GLU A 267 19.72 6.61 -22.17
C GLU A 267 18.40 6.81 -22.95
N PHE A 268 17.38 6.08 -22.59
CA PHE A 268 16.11 6.10 -23.27
C PHE A 268 15.11 7.04 -22.60
N THR A 269 14.28 7.66 -23.43
CA THR A 269 13.18 8.52 -22.95
C THR A 269 11.97 7.68 -22.56
N TRP A 270 11.48 7.91 -21.35
CA TRP A 270 10.28 7.32 -20.77
C TRP A 270 9.21 8.39 -20.56
N LYS A 271 7.96 8.02 -20.70
CA LYS A 271 6.82 8.91 -20.45
C LYS A 271 6.21 8.60 -19.09
N ASP A 272 6.10 9.59 -18.22
CA ASP A 272 5.30 9.51 -17.02
C ASP A 272 3.81 9.38 -17.40
N LEU A 273 3.13 8.37 -16.89
CA LEU A 273 1.74 8.07 -17.26
C LEU A 273 0.72 8.99 -16.57
N PHE A 274 1.11 9.62 -15.46
CA PHE A 274 0.24 10.54 -14.72
C PHE A 274 0.36 11.97 -15.25
N THR A 275 1.57 12.45 -15.44
CA THR A 275 1.85 13.84 -15.86
C THR A 275 1.99 13.99 -17.37
N GLY A 276 2.36 12.93 -18.08
CA GLY A 276 2.68 12.96 -19.51
C GLY A 276 4.09 13.45 -19.82
N GLU A 277 4.84 13.88 -18.82
CA GLU A 277 6.23 14.34 -18.97
C GLU A 277 7.16 13.22 -19.47
N LYS A 278 8.22 13.63 -20.15
CA LYS A 278 9.23 12.69 -20.66
C LYS A 278 10.56 12.92 -19.99
N ARG A 279 11.23 11.84 -19.57
CA ARG A 279 12.57 11.88 -18.98
C ARG A 279 13.36 10.62 -19.24
N VAL A 280 14.66 10.70 -19.03
CA VAL A 280 15.56 9.54 -18.89
C VAL A 280 15.47 9.06 -17.44
N LEU A 281 15.36 7.75 -17.24
CA LEU A 281 15.33 7.15 -15.89
C LEU A 281 16.74 6.85 -15.40
N ARG A 282 17.38 7.90 -14.87
CA ARG A 282 18.69 7.83 -14.24
C ARG A 282 18.77 8.90 -13.15
N GLY A 283 18.87 8.49 -11.89
CA GLY A 283 18.81 9.42 -10.76
C GLY A 283 17.47 10.20 -10.72
N VAL A 284 16.37 9.47 -10.56
CA VAL A 284 15.02 10.05 -10.61
C VAL A 284 14.63 10.57 -9.23
N PRO A 285 14.35 11.88 -9.05
CA PRO A 285 13.80 12.39 -7.81
C PRO A 285 12.38 11.86 -7.61
N VAL A 286 12.11 11.36 -6.40
CA VAL A 286 10.79 10.88 -5.98
C VAL A 286 10.42 11.61 -4.68
N PRO A 287 9.42 12.49 -4.71
CA PRO A 287 9.00 13.23 -3.53
C PRO A 287 8.63 12.32 -2.36
N ALA A 288 8.62 12.86 -1.16
CA ALA A 288 8.12 12.17 0.04
C ALA A 288 6.73 11.58 -0.23
N ARG A 289 6.54 10.29 0.07
CA ARG A 289 5.28 9.56 -0.20
C ARG A 289 4.84 9.59 -1.68
N GLY A 290 5.78 9.94 -2.58
CA GLY A 290 5.52 10.09 -4.00
C GLY A 290 5.57 8.77 -4.76
N TYR A 291 5.00 8.78 -5.94
CA TYR A 291 5.02 7.67 -6.88
C TYR A 291 5.02 8.16 -8.32
N ALA A 292 5.46 7.29 -9.25
CA ALA A 292 5.36 7.53 -10.67
C ALA A 292 5.30 6.20 -11.43
N TRP A 293 4.60 6.17 -12.58
CA TRP A 293 4.66 5.09 -13.53
C TRP A 293 5.21 5.61 -14.84
N TYR A 294 6.39 5.11 -15.23
CA TYR A 294 7.06 5.47 -16.47
C TYR A 294 6.85 4.38 -17.52
N TYR A 295 6.39 4.78 -18.66
CA TYR A 295 6.09 3.90 -19.79
C TYR A 295 7.04 4.13 -20.95
N ARG A 296 7.43 3.05 -21.59
CA ARG A 296 8.15 3.06 -22.84
C ARG A 296 7.70 1.94 -23.76
N LYS A 297 7.63 2.26 -25.03
CA LYS A 297 7.48 1.31 -26.13
C LYS A 297 8.67 1.48 -27.07
N TRP A 298 9.21 0.37 -27.52
CA TRP A 298 10.27 0.36 -28.54
C TRP A 298 9.81 -0.40 -29.78
N ASN A 299 10.44 -0.06 -30.93
CA ASN A 299 10.13 -0.66 -32.23
C ASN A 299 10.61 -2.10 -32.33
#